data_2659508720e4887a73997cec1035a1b9
#
_entry.id   2659508720e4887a73997cec1035a1b9
#
_cell.length_a   1.000
_cell.length_b   1.000
_cell.length_c   1.000
_cell.angle_alpha   90.00
_cell.angle_beta   90.00
_cell.angle_gamma   90.00
#
_symmetry.space_group_name_H-M   'P 1'
#
loop_
_entity.id
_entity.type
_entity.pdbx_description
1 polymer ?
#
loop_
_entity_poly.entity_id
_entity_poly.type
_entity_poly.pdbx_seq_one_letter_code
_entity_poly.pdbx_strand_id
1 'polypeptide(L)'
;MKIGVPKEIKPQENRIGLTPDSVKVLTSNGNEVLVEKNGGLEAGFDNEQYKNAGAKLVDKAEDIFNDSEIIVKVKEPLSNEVKMIKENQIVFTYLHLAAAKELTQGLIDSKGVCIAYETVTDNNGRL
;
A
#
# COMPACT_ATOMS: atom_id res chain seq x y z
N MET A 1 13.52 5.29 -3.86
CA MET A 1 12.63 4.15 -3.60
C MET A 1 11.36 4.29 -4.44
N LYS A 2 10.84 3.19 -4.97
CA LYS A 2 9.54 3.15 -5.65
C LYS A 2 8.46 2.68 -4.69
N ILE A 3 7.46 3.52 -4.49
CA ILE A 3 6.36 3.31 -3.55
C ILE A 3 5.06 3.13 -4.34
N GLY A 4 4.37 2.02 -4.12
CA GLY A 4 3.11 1.70 -4.78
C GLY A 4 1.91 1.83 -3.86
N VAL A 5 0.86 2.47 -4.35
CA VAL A 5 -0.40 2.70 -3.62
C VAL A 5 -1.55 2.16 -4.47
N PRO A 6 -1.91 0.88 -4.34
CA PRO A 6 -3.05 0.32 -5.03
C PRO A 6 -4.36 0.85 -4.44
N LYS A 7 -5.43 0.79 -5.24
CA LYS A 7 -6.79 1.01 -4.76
C LYS A 7 -7.16 -0.07 -3.75
N GLU A 8 -7.83 0.31 -2.68
CA GLU A 8 -8.41 -0.65 -1.74
C GLU A 8 -9.58 -1.39 -2.39
N ILE A 9 -9.58 -2.71 -2.27
CA ILE A 9 -10.59 -3.58 -2.89
C ILE A 9 -11.41 -4.37 -1.85
N LYS A 10 -11.09 -4.20 -0.56
CA LYS A 10 -11.89 -4.78 0.52
C LYS A 10 -13.25 -4.09 0.57
N PRO A 11 -14.37 -4.84 0.68
CA PRO A 11 -15.71 -4.24 0.79
C PRO A 11 -15.79 -3.19 1.90
N GLN A 12 -16.39 -2.05 1.60
CA GLN A 12 -16.58 -0.91 2.51
C GLN A 12 -15.28 -0.20 2.95
N GLU A 13 -14.14 -0.46 2.31
CA GLU A 13 -12.93 0.31 2.54
C GLU A 13 -12.81 1.42 1.48
N ASN A 14 -13.05 2.64 1.90
CA ASN A 14 -13.05 3.84 1.05
C ASN A 14 -11.79 4.70 1.21
N ARG A 15 -10.90 4.33 2.15
CA ARG A 15 -9.63 5.02 2.36
C ARG A 15 -8.60 4.58 1.34
N ILE A 16 -7.47 5.28 1.32
CA ILE A 16 -6.31 4.96 0.49
C ILE A 16 -5.03 5.06 1.33
N GLY A 17 -4.01 4.30 0.99
CA GLY A 17 -2.78 4.18 1.78
C GLY A 17 -2.00 5.48 1.94
N LEU A 18 -2.01 6.38 0.94
CA LEU A 18 -1.37 7.70 0.99
C LEU A 18 -2.30 8.78 0.46
N THR A 19 -2.39 9.91 1.17
CA THR A 19 -3.05 11.13 0.67
C THR A 19 -2.16 11.88 -0.31
N PRO A 20 -2.70 12.80 -1.15
CA PRO A 20 -1.88 13.65 -2.02
C PRO A 20 -0.79 14.43 -1.26
N ASP A 21 -1.09 14.93 -0.05
CA ASP A 21 -0.09 15.63 0.78
C ASP A 21 1.06 14.72 1.20
N SER A 22 0.76 13.48 1.60
CA SER A 22 1.78 12.48 1.92
C SER A 22 2.64 12.14 0.70
N VAL A 23 2.01 11.99 -0.47
CA VAL A 23 2.70 11.77 -1.75
C VAL A 23 3.64 12.92 -2.05
N LYS A 24 3.19 14.18 -1.89
CA LYS A 24 4.02 15.37 -2.13
C LYS A 24 5.28 15.38 -1.26
N VAL A 25 5.16 15.01 0.01
CA VAL A 25 6.33 14.89 0.90
C VAL A 25 7.31 13.82 0.40
N LEU A 26 6.80 12.64 0.02
CA LEU A 26 7.63 11.54 -0.45
C LEU A 26 8.33 11.86 -1.78
N THR A 27 7.63 12.45 -2.75
CA THR A 27 8.20 12.84 -4.04
C THR A 27 9.22 13.96 -3.90
N SER A 28 8.98 14.94 -3.01
CA SER A 28 9.95 16.00 -2.70
C SER A 28 11.24 15.47 -2.08
N ASN A 29 11.19 14.31 -1.44
CA ASN A 29 12.36 13.62 -0.89
C ASN A 29 12.99 12.60 -1.88
N GLY A 30 12.68 12.69 -3.17
CA GLY A 30 13.31 11.91 -4.22
C GLY A 30 12.75 10.49 -4.41
N ASN A 31 11.58 10.19 -3.84
CA ASN A 31 10.91 8.92 -4.08
C ASN A 31 10.00 9.00 -5.32
N GLU A 32 9.87 7.89 -6.04
CA GLU A 32 8.85 7.71 -7.07
C GLU A 32 7.61 7.09 -6.43
N VAL A 33 6.44 7.72 -6.61
CA VAL A 33 5.18 7.21 -6.07
C VAL A 33 4.24 6.85 -7.21
N LEU A 34 3.82 5.59 -7.24
CA LEU A 34 2.82 5.05 -8.18
C LEU A 34 1.48 4.97 -7.46
N VAL A 35 0.44 5.54 -8.02
CA VAL A 35 -0.93 5.49 -7.45
C VAL A 35 -1.87 4.88 -8.48
N GLU A 36 -2.68 3.92 -8.08
CA GLU A 36 -3.70 3.37 -8.95
C GLU A 36 -4.76 4.42 -9.25
N LYS A 37 -5.12 4.59 -10.52
CA LYS A 37 -6.14 5.53 -10.97
C LYS A 37 -7.44 5.32 -10.21
N ASN A 38 -8.07 6.44 -9.83
CA ASN A 38 -9.31 6.47 -9.06
C ASN A 38 -9.23 5.83 -7.67
N GLY A 39 -8.04 5.44 -7.21
CA GLY A 39 -7.86 4.82 -5.90
C GLY A 39 -8.26 5.72 -4.73
N GLY A 40 -8.12 7.04 -4.88
CA GLY A 40 -8.47 8.02 -3.83
C GLY A 40 -9.88 8.62 -3.92
N LEU A 41 -10.68 8.30 -4.96
CA LEU A 41 -11.96 8.98 -5.21
C LEU A 41 -12.92 8.86 -4.04
N GLU A 42 -13.07 7.66 -3.48
CA GLU A 42 -13.96 7.42 -2.33
C GLU A 42 -13.49 8.14 -1.06
N ALA A 43 -12.21 8.46 -0.98
CA ALA A 43 -11.62 9.26 0.11
C ALA A 43 -11.65 10.78 -0.18
N GLY A 44 -12.22 11.20 -1.32
CA GLY A 44 -12.31 12.60 -1.71
C GLY A 44 -11.08 13.14 -2.46
N PHE A 45 -10.17 12.28 -2.92
CA PHE A 45 -8.97 12.67 -3.68
C PHE A 45 -9.05 12.20 -5.13
N ASP A 46 -9.03 13.14 -6.06
CA ASP A 46 -9.05 12.84 -7.49
C ASP A 46 -7.65 12.59 -8.07
N ASN A 47 -7.63 12.14 -9.32
CA ASN A 47 -6.38 11.82 -10.02
C ASN A 47 -5.48 13.06 -10.22
N GLU A 48 -6.05 14.23 -10.41
CA GLU A 48 -5.28 15.47 -10.64
C GLU A 48 -4.55 15.91 -9.37
N GLN A 49 -5.15 15.73 -8.20
CA GLN A 49 -4.50 16.00 -6.92
C GLN A 49 -3.24 15.13 -6.74
N TYR A 50 -3.31 13.84 -7.11
CA TYR A 50 -2.14 12.95 -7.07
C TYR A 50 -1.06 13.32 -8.09
N LYS A 51 -1.44 13.68 -9.32
CA LYS A 51 -0.48 14.16 -10.33
C LYS A 51 0.22 15.43 -9.87
N ASN A 52 -0.53 16.39 -9.32
CA ASN A 52 0.01 17.65 -8.81
C ASN A 52 0.94 17.42 -7.61
N ALA A 53 0.74 16.34 -6.86
CA ALA A 53 1.64 15.90 -5.79
C ALA A 53 2.90 15.17 -6.31
N GLY A 54 3.00 14.94 -7.62
CA GLY A 54 4.14 14.28 -8.25
C GLY A 54 4.00 12.76 -8.40
N ALA A 55 2.82 12.20 -8.15
CA ALA A 55 2.58 10.78 -8.38
C ALA A 55 2.45 10.45 -9.88
N LYS A 56 2.88 9.26 -10.24
CA LYS A 56 2.58 8.61 -11.51
C LYS A 56 1.32 7.76 -11.36
N LEU A 57 0.31 8.04 -12.17
CA LEU A 57 -0.91 7.25 -12.18
C LEU A 57 -0.75 5.97 -13.01
N VAL A 58 -1.25 4.86 -12.49
CA VAL A 58 -1.19 3.53 -13.10
C VAL A 58 -2.60 2.96 -13.21
N ASP A 59 -2.87 2.24 -14.30
CA ASP A 59 -4.22 1.75 -14.60
C ASP A 59 -4.61 0.48 -13.82
N LYS A 60 -3.63 -0.35 -13.46
CA LYS A 60 -3.85 -1.68 -12.88
C LYS A 60 -3.04 -1.90 -11.62
N ALA A 61 -3.64 -2.58 -10.64
CA ALA A 61 -2.96 -2.98 -9.42
C ALA A 61 -1.72 -3.86 -9.70
N GLU A 62 -1.80 -4.76 -10.69
CA GLU A 62 -0.68 -5.63 -11.08
C GLU A 62 0.58 -4.83 -11.44
N ASP A 63 0.43 -3.72 -12.16
CA ASP A 63 1.56 -2.85 -12.52
C ASP A 63 2.15 -2.16 -11.27
N ILE A 64 1.28 -1.77 -10.32
CA ILE A 64 1.72 -1.23 -9.01
C ILE A 64 2.58 -2.24 -8.26
N PHE A 65 2.08 -3.48 -8.08
CA PHE A 65 2.82 -4.53 -7.39
C PHE A 65 4.11 -4.91 -8.14
N ASN A 66 4.07 -4.90 -9.47
CA ASN A 66 5.23 -5.25 -10.29
C ASN A 66 6.37 -4.23 -10.22
N ASP A 67 6.04 -2.95 -10.17
CA ASP A 67 7.03 -1.88 -10.32
C ASP A 67 7.48 -1.25 -8.99
N SER A 68 6.89 -1.65 -7.85
CA SER A 68 7.15 -1.03 -6.57
C SER A 68 8.07 -1.88 -5.67
N GLU A 69 8.91 -1.21 -4.88
CA GLU A 69 9.74 -1.80 -3.83
C GLU A 69 8.94 -1.94 -2.52
N ILE A 70 8.06 -0.98 -2.27
CA ILE A 70 7.16 -0.96 -1.11
C ILE A 70 5.72 -0.72 -1.57
N ILE A 71 4.80 -1.52 -1.06
CA ILE A 71 3.35 -1.37 -1.22
C ILE A 71 2.78 -0.78 0.06
N VAL A 72 2.05 0.33 -0.07
CA VAL A 72 1.38 1.00 1.07
C VAL A 72 -0.13 0.88 0.89
N LYS A 73 -0.78 0.23 1.84
CA LYS A 73 -2.23 -0.01 1.87
C LYS A 73 -2.83 0.41 3.21
N VAL A 74 -4.14 0.43 3.30
CA VAL A 74 -4.89 0.58 4.55
C VAL A 74 -5.19 -0.79 5.15
N LYS A 75 -5.85 -1.66 4.39
CA LYS A 75 -6.30 -2.99 4.85
C LYS A 75 -5.38 -4.11 4.37
N GLU A 76 -5.47 -5.21 5.08
CA GLU A 76 -4.77 -6.45 4.72
C GLU A 76 -5.04 -6.82 3.27
N PRO A 77 -4.04 -7.35 2.56
CA PRO A 77 -4.21 -7.76 1.17
C PRO A 77 -5.16 -8.97 1.08
N LEU A 78 -6.03 -8.95 0.08
CA LEU A 78 -6.89 -10.09 -0.25
C LEU A 78 -6.09 -11.14 -1.03
N SER A 79 -6.65 -12.36 -1.17
CA SER A 79 -5.94 -13.50 -1.78
C SER A 79 -5.41 -13.25 -3.18
N ASN A 80 -6.07 -12.44 -3.99
CA ASN A 80 -5.57 -12.04 -5.31
C ASN A 80 -4.39 -11.05 -5.22
N GLU A 81 -4.38 -10.17 -4.23
CA GLU A 81 -3.26 -9.25 -3.99
C GLU A 81 -2.04 -9.96 -3.40
N VAL A 82 -2.26 -10.92 -2.48
CA VAL A 82 -1.18 -11.74 -1.91
C VAL A 82 -0.36 -12.44 -3.00
N LYS A 83 -1.03 -12.92 -4.07
CA LYS A 83 -0.38 -13.57 -5.22
C LYS A 83 0.50 -12.63 -6.05
N MET A 84 0.31 -11.32 -5.92
CA MET A 84 1.10 -10.30 -6.62
C MET A 84 2.32 -9.84 -5.81
N ILE A 85 2.38 -10.16 -4.51
CA ILE A 85 3.51 -9.80 -3.65
C ILE A 85 4.75 -10.59 -4.07
N LYS A 86 5.85 -9.88 -4.22
CA LYS A 86 7.14 -10.47 -4.62
C LYS A 86 8.04 -10.76 -3.42
N GLU A 87 8.96 -11.69 -3.61
CA GLU A 87 10.04 -11.93 -2.65
C GLU A 87 10.80 -10.62 -2.35
N ASN A 88 11.03 -10.32 -1.08
CA ASN A 88 11.66 -9.11 -0.55
C ASN A 88 10.88 -7.79 -0.77
N GLN A 89 9.71 -7.82 -1.40
CA GLN A 89 8.86 -6.64 -1.49
C GLN A 89 8.30 -6.28 -0.12
N ILE A 90 8.36 -5.00 0.25
CA ILE A 90 7.82 -4.53 1.52
C ILE A 90 6.32 -4.26 1.35
N VAL A 91 5.51 -4.76 2.28
CA VAL A 91 4.08 -4.48 2.37
C VAL A 91 3.80 -3.80 3.72
N PHE A 92 3.39 -2.54 3.68
CA PHE A 92 3.11 -1.72 4.85
C PHE A 92 1.61 -1.43 4.93
N THR A 93 0.92 -2.04 5.89
CA THR A 93 -0.55 -2.02 6.00
C THR A 93 -1.00 -2.52 7.38
N TYR A 94 -2.30 -2.38 7.71
CA TYR A 94 -2.91 -3.18 8.77
C TYR A 94 -3.02 -4.63 8.32
N LEU A 95 -2.57 -5.58 9.11
CA LEU A 95 -2.52 -7.00 8.74
C LEU A 95 -3.56 -7.88 9.45
N HIS A 96 -3.87 -7.63 10.73
CA HIS A 96 -4.86 -8.39 11.51
C HIS A 96 -4.67 -9.92 11.45
N LEU A 97 -3.43 -10.39 11.56
CA LEU A 97 -3.08 -11.80 11.28
C LEU A 97 -3.60 -12.80 12.32
N ALA A 98 -3.89 -12.37 13.54
CA ALA A 98 -4.27 -13.26 14.65
C ALA A 98 -5.48 -14.16 14.33
N ALA A 99 -6.41 -13.70 13.49
CA ALA A 99 -7.60 -14.44 13.09
C ALA A 99 -7.59 -14.89 11.61
N ALA A 100 -6.45 -14.75 10.91
CA ALA A 100 -6.35 -14.89 9.45
C ALA A 100 -5.25 -15.89 9.03
N LYS A 101 -5.41 -17.16 9.40
CA LYS A 101 -4.41 -18.21 9.16
C LYS A 101 -4.02 -18.35 7.68
N GLU A 102 -5.00 -18.33 6.77
CA GLU A 102 -4.74 -18.45 5.33
C GLU A 102 -3.96 -17.26 4.78
N LEU A 103 -4.31 -16.04 5.22
CA LEU A 103 -3.57 -14.83 4.87
C LEU A 103 -2.13 -14.91 5.38
N THR A 104 -1.96 -15.31 6.63
CA THR A 104 -0.62 -15.47 7.23
C THR A 104 0.24 -16.45 6.43
N GLN A 105 -0.31 -17.61 6.06
CA GLN A 105 0.40 -18.58 5.24
C GLN A 105 0.74 -18.01 3.86
N GLY A 106 -0.21 -17.34 3.19
CA GLY A 106 0.04 -16.73 1.89
C GLY A 106 1.14 -15.66 1.92
N LEU A 107 1.19 -14.85 2.98
CA LEU A 107 2.26 -13.86 3.16
C LEU A 107 3.63 -14.51 3.41
N ILE A 108 3.68 -15.60 4.17
CA ILE A 108 4.90 -16.39 4.37
C ILE A 108 5.38 -16.96 3.02
N ASP A 109 4.47 -17.56 2.26
CA ASP A 109 4.78 -18.19 0.97
C ASP A 109 5.25 -17.16 -0.08
N SER A 110 4.76 -15.92 0.00
CA SER A 110 5.20 -14.82 -0.88
C SER A 110 6.64 -14.39 -0.65
N LYS A 111 7.19 -14.66 0.54
CA LYS A 111 8.50 -14.18 1.00
C LYS A 111 8.65 -12.65 0.98
N GLY A 112 7.55 -11.93 1.03
CA GLY A 112 7.52 -10.49 1.21
C GLY A 112 7.90 -10.08 2.63
N VAL A 113 8.28 -8.82 2.81
CA VAL A 113 8.56 -8.22 4.12
C VAL A 113 7.32 -7.45 4.57
N CYS A 114 6.58 -7.99 5.51
CA CYS A 114 5.33 -7.40 5.98
C CYS A 114 5.54 -6.58 7.25
N ILE A 115 5.11 -5.31 7.22
CA ILE A 115 5.15 -4.39 8.36
C ILE A 115 3.71 -4.00 8.68
N ALA A 116 3.24 -4.38 9.87
CA ALA A 116 1.89 -4.08 10.33
C ALA A 116 1.85 -2.72 11.05
N TYR A 117 0.93 -1.83 10.67
CA TYR A 117 0.73 -0.56 11.38
C TYR A 117 0.47 -0.77 12.87
N GLU A 118 -0.33 -1.78 13.19
CA GLU A 118 -0.74 -2.09 14.56
C GLU A 118 0.38 -2.62 15.46
N THR A 119 1.58 -2.84 14.92
CA THR A 119 2.73 -3.33 15.69
C THR A 119 3.91 -2.36 15.68
N VAL A 120 3.80 -1.21 15.03
CA VAL A 120 4.85 -0.18 15.03
C VAL A 120 4.84 0.53 16.39
N THR A 121 5.97 0.49 17.09
CA THR A 121 6.13 1.11 18.41
C THR A 121 7.28 2.10 18.42
N ASP A 122 7.24 3.05 19.36
CA ASP A 122 8.38 3.90 19.67
C ASP A 122 9.47 3.12 20.46
N ASN A 123 10.58 3.79 20.78
CA ASN A 123 11.69 3.18 21.54
C ASN A 123 11.29 2.77 22.99
N ASN A 124 10.13 3.20 23.48
CA ASN A 124 9.59 2.83 24.79
C ASN A 124 8.50 1.75 24.69
N GLY A 125 8.28 1.18 23.49
CA GLY A 125 7.28 0.15 23.22
C GLY A 125 5.84 0.66 23.18
N ARG A 126 5.62 1.96 22.96
CA ARG A 126 4.27 2.55 22.83
C ARG A 126 3.84 2.54 21.36
N LEU A 127 2.59 2.14 21.12
CA LEU A 127 1.93 2.20 19.81
C LEU A 127 1.62 3.63 19.43
#